data_97c6dbadfc83a7b1db76b86c1af3c168
#
_entry.id   97c6dbadfc83a7b1db76b86c1af3c168
#
_cell.length_a   1.000
_cell.length_b   1.000
_cell.length_c   1.000
_cell.angle_alpha   90.00
_cell.angle_beta   90.00
_cell.angle_gamma   90.00
#
_symmetry.space_group_name_H-M   'P 1'
#
loop_
_entity.id
_entity.type
_entity.pdbx_description
1 polymer ?
#
loop_
_entity_poly.entity_id
_entity_poly.type
_entity_poly.pdbx_seq_one_letter_code
_entity_poly.pdbx_strand_id
1 'polypeptide(L)'
;MAVTVETLEKLERKITLTLPTSVIQNEVNTRLKRLARQVKVDGFRPGKVPMNIVAQRYGYSVHYEVMNDKVGEAFSVAANEAKLRVAGQPRISEKEQTSDTEMAFDAIFEVYPEVVIKDMGQVEVETLKADVTDAAIDKTIDILRKQKRTFAQRSADSSVIKDDRVTVDFIGKIDGEPFDGGRAEDFQFIVGEGQMLKEFEEAVVGMKLGESKTFPLSFPEDYQGREVAGKTADFLVTLKKLEASHLPEVTDELAKSLGVASATVEGLRADIRQNLEREVKFRLLGRNKQAALDALVAHAELDLPHSIVQSELDRMADSAREDLKQRGIKDADKAPIPEEVFRPQAERRVRMGLVVGEVVRLHNLHATPEQIQAHIEELAASYEKPAEVTRWYYSDNRRMAEVEAIVIENNVTNYVLSLVKAKDKNIPFDELMGQA
;
A
#
# COMPACT_ATOMS: atom_id res chain seq x y z
N MET A 1 -32.33 4.90 -32.37
CA MET A 1 -32.86 3.51 -32.52
C MET A 1 -33.23 3.06 -31.10
N ALA A 2 -34.32 2.31 -30.91
CA ALA A 2 -34.62 1.76 -29.60
C ALA A 2 -33.57 0.68 -29.30
N VAL A 3 -32.72 0.95 -28.30
CA VAL A 3 -31.72 -0.02 -27.85
C VAL A 3 -32.45 -1.10 -27.05
N THR A 4 -32.37 -2.33 -27.46
CA THR A 4 -32.92 -3.46 -26.71
C THR A 4 -31.87 -3.96 -25.74
N VAL A 5 -32.13 -3.79 -24.46
CA VAL A 5 -31.29 -4.30 -23.35
C VAL A 5 -31.94 -5.56 -22.81
N GLU A 6 -31.23 -6.66 -22.87
CA GLU A 6 -31.62 -7.92 -22.24
C GLU A 6 -30.90 -8.06 -20.88
N THR A 7 -31.64 -8.30 -19.82
CA THR A 7 -31.07 -8.62 -18.50
C THR A 7 -30.77 -10.12 -18.46
N LEU A 8 -29.53 -10.45 -18.20
CA LEU A 8 -29.06 -11.81 -18.01
C LEU A 8 -29.04 -12.16 -16.52
N GLU A 9 -27.95 -12.76 -16.04
CA GLU A 9 -27.83 -13.10 -14.62
C GLU A 9 -27.28 -11.93 -13.79
N LYS A 10 -27.88 -11.65 -12.64
CA LYS A 10 -27.43 -10.63 -11.67
C LYS A 10 -27.16 -9.27 -12.34
N LEU A 11 -25.88 -8.91 -12.46
CA LEU A 11 -25.42 -7.64 -13.00
C LEU A 11 -25.18 -7.68 -14.52
N GLU A 12 -25.21 -8.86 -15.13
CA GLU A 12 -24.95 -8.99 -16.57
C GLU A 12 -26.10 -8.45 -17.41
N ARG A 13 -25.74 -7.72 -18.45
CA ARG A 13 -26.64 -7.17 -19.47
C ARG A 13 -26.11 -7.51 -20.84
N LYS A 14 -27.01 -7.62 -21.79
CA LYS A 14 -26.67 -7.81 -23.20
C LYS A 14 -27.36 -6.74 -24.04
N ILE A 15 -26.58 -6.13 -24.92
CA ILE A 15 -27.06 -5.21 -25.95
C ILE A 15 -26.69 -5.81 -27.31
N THR A 16 -27.66 -5.93 -28.21
CA THR A 16 -27.39 -6.27 -29.59
C THR A 16 -27.22 -4.99 -30.40
N LEU A 17 -26.05 -4.84 -31.02
CA LEU A 17 -25.65 -3.70 -31.83
C LEU A 17 -25.75 -4.08 -33.28
N THR A 18 -26.30 -3.21 -34.14
CA THR A 18 -26.34 -3.41 -35.59
C THR A 18 -25.62 -2.27 -36.28
N LEU A 19 -24.64 -2.60 -37.10
CA LEU A 19 -23.81 -1.64 -37.83
C LEU A 19 -23.95 -1.90 -39.34
N PRO A 20 -24.24 -0.84 -40.14
CA PRO A 20 -24.24 -0.98 -41.61
C PRO A 20 -22.83 -1.33 -42.12
N THR A 21 -22.71 -2.37 -42.91
CA THR A 21 -21.44 -2.81 -43.53
C THR A 21 -20.76 -1.67 -44.30
N SER A 22 -21.57 -0.80 -44.93
CA SER A 22 -21.08 0.36 -45.67
C SER A 22 -20.29 1.37 -44.77
N VAL A 23 -20.69 1.55 -43.51
CA VAL A 23 -20.02 2.44 -42.57
C VAL A 23 -18.61 1.92 -42.26
N ILE A 24 -18.50 0.62 -41.98
CA ILE A 24 -17.22 -0.05 -41.73
C ILE A 24 -16.32 0.05 -42.96
N GLN A 25 -16.86 -0.32 -44.12
CA GLN A 25 -16.09 -0.31 -45.36
C GLN A 25 -15.55 1.08 -45.75
N ASN A 26 -16.35 2.13 -45.58
CA ASN A 26 -15.94 3.51 -45.83
C ASN A 26 -14.81 3.96 -44.92
N GLU A 27 -14.88 3.62 -43.63
CA GLU A 27 -13.84 3.96 -42.66
C GLU A 27 -12.55 3.16 -42.92
N VAL A 28 -12.67 1.87 -43.25
CA VAL A 28 -11.53 1.03 -43.67
C VAL A 28 -10.81 1.66 -44.85
N ASN A 29 -11.56 2.05 -45.90
CA ASN A 29 -10.99 2.69 -47.08
C ASN A 29 -10.31 4.02 -46.75
N THR A 30 -10.88 4.77 -45.83
CA THR A 30 -10.33 6.05 -45.35
C THR A 30 -9.00 5.85 -44.61
N ARG A 31 -8.95 4.87 -43.70
CA ARG A 31 -7.72 4.53 -42.96
C ARG A 31 -6.63 3.95 -43.84
N LEU A 32 -7.00 3.06 -44.80
CA LEU A 32 -6.05 2.53 -45.77
C LEU A 32 -5.45 3.65 -46.64
N LYS A 33 -6.25 4.65 -47.08
CA LYS A 33 -5.75 5.81 -47.83
C LYS A 33 -4.78 6.66 -46.99
N ARG A 34 -5.04 6.82 -45.68
CA ARG A 34 -4.12 7.53 -44.75
C ARG A 34 -2.85 6.72 -44.57
N LEU A 35 -2.96 5.43 -44.34
CA LEU A 35 -1.84 4.51 -44.16
C LEU A 35 -0.93 4.45 -45.39
N ALA A 36 -1.49 4.44 -46.61
CA ALA A 36 -0.74 4.46 -47.85
C ALA A 36 0.24 5.63 -48.01
N ARG A 37 -0.04 6.77 -47.31
CA ARG A 37 0.82 7.92 -47.31
C ARG A 37 2.02 7.83 -46.34
N GLN A 38 1.92 6.94 -45.35
CA GLN A 38 2.87 6.84 -44.24
C GLN A 38 3.74 5.58 -44.29
N VAL A 39 3.21 4.49 -44.81
CA VAL A 39 3.89 3.19 -44.81
C VAL A 39 5.10 3.17 -45.73
N LYS A 40 6.13 2.45 -45.27
CA LYS A 40 7.28 2.05 -46.09
C LYS A 40 7.07 0.61 -46.53
N VAL A 41 7.04 0.37 -47.83
CA VAL A 41 6.94 -0.96 -48.41
C VAL A 41 8.11 -1.12 -49.39
N ASP A 42 8.85 -2.22 -49.26
CA ASP A 42 9.99 -2.51 -50.12
C ASP A 42 9.59 -2.48 -51.59
N GLY A 43 10.37 -1.81 -52.42
CA GLY A 43 10.07 -1.64 -53.85
C GLY A 43 9.20 -0.44 -54.18
N PHE A 44 8.72 0.34 -53.16
CA PHE A 44 7.92 1.56 -53.42
C PHE A 44 8.46 2.76 -52.66
N ARG A 45 8.36 3.93 -53.30
CA ARG A 45 8.70 5.19 -52.63
C ARG A 45 7.61 5.50 -51.57
N PRO A 46 7.99 5.95 -50.35
CA PRO A 46 7.01 6.35 -49.31
C PRO A 46 5.98 7.35 -49.87
N GLY A 47 4.69 7.05 -49.57
CA GLY A 47 3.55 7.83 -50.08
C GLY A 47 3.12 7.53 -51.52
N LYS A 48 3.77 6.60 -52.22
CA LYS A 48 3.44 6.20 -53.60
C LYS A 48 3.13 4.70 -53.71
N VAL A 49 2.81 4.05 -52.59
CA VAL A 49 2.41 2.63 -52.55
C VAL A 49 1.00 2.48 -53.16
N PRO A 50 0.80 1.59 -54.15
CA PRO A 50 -0.52 1.35 -54.74
C PRO A 50 -1.50 0.83 -53.67
N MET A 51 -2.77 1.28 -53.73
CA MET A 51 -3.80 0.93 -52.73
C MET A 51 -4.07 -0.58 -52.65
N ASN A 52 -3.97 -1.31 -53.75
CA ASN A 52 -4.13 -2.76 -53.76
C ASN A 52 -3.06 -3.48 -52.91
N ILE A 53 -1.81 -2.99 -52.94
CA ILE A 53 -0.71 -3.53 -52.12
C ILE A 53 -0.93 -3.20 -50.65
N VAL A 54 -1.37 -1.96 -50.34
CA VAL A 54 -1.70 -1.56 -48.98
C VAL A 54 -2.87 -2.37 -48.43
N ALA A 55 -3.93 -2.55 -49.20
CA ALA A 55 -5.09 -3.34 -48.82
C ALA A 55 -4.73 -4.83 -48.61
N GLN A 56 -3.88 -5.40 -49.47
CA GLN A 56 -3.44 -6.78 -49.32
C GLN A 56 -2.60 -7.00 -48.06
N ARG A 57 -1.75 -6.02 -47.69
CA ARG A 57 -0.82 -6.17 -46.58
C ARG A 57 -1.42 -5.76 -45.22
N TYR A 58 -2.27 -4.74 -45.23
CA TYR A 58 -2.80 -4.13 -44.00
C TYR A 58 -4.33 -4.18 -43.88
N GLY A 59 -5.01 -4.66 -44.92
CA GLY A 59 -6.48 -4.62 -44.98
C GLY A 59 -7.15 -5.36 -43.87
N TYR A 60 -6.63 -6.52 -43.49
CA TYR A 60 -7.19 -7.31 -42.38
C TYR A 60 -7.02 -6.59 -41.01
N SER A 61 -5.83 -6.10 -40.70
CA SER A 61 -5.60 -5.39 -39.43
C SER A 61 -6.40 -4.10 -39.34
N VAL A 62 -6.43 -3.31 -40.42
CA VAL A 62 -7.21 -2.06 -40.46
C VAL A 62 -8.72 -2.35 -40.38
N HIS A 63 -9.21 -3.42 -41.01
CA HIS A 63 -10.62 -3.83 -40.90
C HIS A 63 -10.97 -4.19 -39.44
N TYR A 64 -10.11 -4.98 -38.80
CA TYR A 64 -10.30 -5.38 -37.41
C TYR A 64 -10.28 -4.19 -36.46
N GLU A 65 -9.33 -3.25 -36.59
CA GLU A 65 -9.25 -2.02 -35.83
C GLU A 65 -10.50 -1.14 -35.98
N VAL A 66 -10.93 -0.91 -37.28
CA VAL A 66 -12.12 -0.11 -37.55
C VAL A 66 -13.38 -0.76 -36.98
N MET A 67 -13.48 -2.09 -37.11
CA MET A 67 -14.61 -2.82 -36.55
C MET A 67 -14.68 -2.64 -35.03
N ASN A 68 -13.58 -2.87 -34.32
CA ASN A 68 -13.52 -2.68 -32.86
C ASN A 68 -13.89 -1.25 -32.45
N ASP A 69 -13.35 -0.24 -33.14
CA ASP A 69 -13.64 1.15 -32.83
C ASP A 69 -15.13 1.48 -33.06
N LYS A 70 -15.70 1.05 -34.21
CA LYS A 70 -17.10 1.33 -34.51
C LYS A 70 -18.08 0.58 -33.61
N VAL A 71 -17.76 -0.64 -33.24
CA VAL A 71 -18.56 -1.41 -32.26
C VAL A 71 -18.45 -0.76 -30.87
N GLY A 72 -17.27 -0.32 -30.46
CA GLY A 72 -17.07 0.39 -29.21
C GLY A 72 -17.83 1.73 -29.14
N GLU A 73 -17.79 2.53 -30.23
CA GLU A 73 -18.60 3.76 -30.35
C GLU A 73 -20.11 3.47 -30.25
N ALA A 74 -20.59 2.47 -31.01
CA ALA A 74 -22.01 2.08 -30.99
C ALA A 74 -22.45 1.58 -29.61
N PHE A 75 -21.61 0.78 -28.95
CA PHE A 75 -21.86 0.32 -27.59
C PHE A 75 -21.97 1.48 -26.60
N SER A 76 -21.02 2.43 -26.64
CA SER A 76 -21.03 3.59 -25.75
C SER A 76 -22.29 4.43 -25.92
N VAL A 77 -22.72 4.65 -27.18
CA VAL A 77 -23.97 5.37 -27.46
C VAL A 77 -25.18 4.60 -26.91
N ALA A 78 -25.25 3.29 -27.19
CA ALA A 78 -26.36 2.45 -26.75
C ALA A 78 -26.46 2.36 -25.22
N ALA A 79 -25.34 2.20 -24.51
CA ALA A 79 -25.29 2.18 -23.05
C ALA A 79 -25.75 3.51 -22.44
N ASN A 80 -25.32 4.65 -23.02
CA ASN A 80 -25.73 5.98 -22.57
C ASN A 80 -27.22 6.25 -22.81
N GLU A 81 -27.76 5.86 -24.00
CA GLU A 81 -29.20 5.98 -24.29
C GLU A 81 -30.04 5.14 -23.32
N ALA A 82 -29.55 3.96 -22.95
CA ALA A 82 -30.18 3.09 -21.96
C ALA A 82 -29.93 3.54 -20.50
N LYS A 83 -29.13 4.59 -20.28
CA LYS A 83 -28.74 5.10 -18.94
C LYS A 83 -28.08 4.04 -18.04
N LEU A 84 -27.32 3.13 -18.65
CA LEU A 84 -26.63 2.06 -17.94
C LEU A 84 -25.25 2.52 -17.49
N ARG A 85 -24.91 2.27 -16.23
CA ARG A 85 -23.57 2.46 -15.67
C ARG A 85 -22.76 1.18 -15.88
N VAL A 86 -21.96 1.16 -16.93
CA VAL A 86 -21.18 -0.03 -17.33
C VAL A 86 -20.02 -0.24 -16.35
N ALA A 87 -19.89 -1.46 -15.85
CA ALA A 87 -18.81 -1.92 -14.99
C ALA A 87 -17.85 -2.81 -15.79
N GLY A 88 -16.63 -2.33 -16.00
CA GLY A 88 -15.60 -3.05 -16.77
C GLY A 88 -15.77 -2.95 -18.29
N GLN A 89 -15.06 -3.82 -19.00
CA GLN A 89 -15.07 -3.86 -20.46
C GLN A 89 -16.14 -4.84 -20.97
N PRO A 90 -16.90 -4.50 -22.03
CA PRO A 90 -17.86 -5.43 -22.63
C PRO A 90 -17.15 -6.56 -23.36
N ARG A 91 -17.72 -7.76 -23.29
CA ARG A 91 -17.37 -8.88 -24.16
C ARG A 91 -18.20 -8.78 -25.41
N ILE A 92 -17.56 -8.56 -26.56
CA ILE A 92 -18.23 -8.37 -27.84
C ILE A 92 -18.05 -9.65 -28.68
N SER A 93 -19.13 -10.19 -29.19
CA SER A 93 -19.16 -11.31 -30.10
C SER A 93 -19.96 -10.94 -31.33
N GLU A 94 -19.44 -11.30 -32.50
CA GLU A 94 -20.16 -11.17 -33.77
C GLU A 94 -21.25 -12.22 -33.85
N LYS A 95 -22.47 -11.81 -34.25
CA LYS A 95 -23.57 -12.71 -34.59
C LYS A 95 -23.43 -13.24 -36.00
N GLU A 96 -23.97 -14.42 -36.24
CA GLU A 96 -24.13 -14.92 -37.62
C GLU A 96 -24.85 -13.86 -38.46
N GLN A 97 -24.27 -13.58 -39.60
CA GLN A 97 -24.71 -12.52 -40.49
C GLN A 97 -26.16 -12.77 -40.95
N THR A 98 -27.06 -11.90 -40.52
CA THR A 98 -28.49 -12.00 -40.88
C THR A 98 -28.83 -11.23 -42.15
N SER A 99 -27.90 -10.39 -42.65
CA SER A 99 -28.09 -9.54 -43.84
C SER A 99 -26.76 -9.19 -44.47
N ASP A 100 -26.69 -9.12 -45.80
CA ASP A 100 -25.50 -8.67 -46.54
C ASP A 100 -25.17 -7.19 -46.32
N THR A 101 -26.11 -6.41 -45.75
CA THR A 101 -25.99 -4.96 -45.58
C THR A 101 -25.70 -4.53 -44.16
N GLU A 102 -25.84 -5.42 -43.17
CA GLU A 102 -25.68 -5.12 -41.74
C GLU A 102 -24.92 -6.24 -41.03
N MET A 103 -24.05 -5.83 -40.11
CA MET A 103 -23.36 -6.71 -39.17
C MET A 103 -23.96 -6.52 -37.80
N ALA A 104 -24.24 -7.63 -37.10
CA ALA A 104 -24.80 -7.62 -35.77
C ALA A 104 -23.77 -8.13 -34.74
N PHE A 105 -23.71 -7.47 -33.56
CA PHE A 105 -22.81 -7.83 -32.49
C PHE A 105 -23.59 -7.92 -31.16
N ASP A 106 -23.33 -8.94 -30.39
CA ASP A 106 -23.80 -9.02 -29.02
C ASP A 106 -22.70 -8.53 -28.09
N ALA A 107 -22.99 -7.47 -27.34
CA ALA A 107 -22.15 -6.94 -26.30
C ALA A 107 -22.70 -7.39 -24.93
N ILE A 108 -21.96 -8.24 -24.23
CA ILE A 108 -22.28 -8.70 -22.88
C ILE A 108 -21.38 -7.96 -21.91
N PHE A 109 -21.96 -7.31 -20.92
CA PHE A 109 -21.24 -6.49 -19.94
C PHE A 109 -21.95 -6.49 -18.60
N GLU A 110 -21.24 -6.13 -17.56
CA GLU A 110 -21.82 -5.92 -16.24
C GLU A 110 -22.16 -4.45 -16.00
N VAL A 111 -23.15 -4.21 -15.18
CA VAL A 111 -23.49 -2.86 -14.71
C VAL A 111 -23.08 -2.69 -13.24
N TYR A 112 -22.86 -1.44 -12.84
CA TYR A 112 -22.69 -1.13 -11.42
C TYR A 112 -23.93 -1.57 -10.63
N PRO A 113 -23.72 -2.19 -9.46
CA PRO A 113 -24.82 -2.67 -8.63
C PRO A 113 -25.62 -1.50 -8.04
N GLU A 114 -26.83 -1.79 -7.66
CA GLU A 114 -27.58 -0.98 -6.71
C GLU A 114 -27.08 -1.33 -5.30
N VAL A 115 -26.62 -0.32 -4.55
CA VAL A 115 -26.11 -0.49 -3.20
C VAL A 115 -27.21 -0.11 -2.22
N VAL A 116 -27.68 -1.05 -1.43
CA VAL A 116 -28.70 -0.82 -0.40
C VAL A 116 -28.02 -0.79 0.95
N ILE A 117 -28.07 0.39 1.62
CA ILE A 117 -27.51 0.56 2.96
C ILE A 117 -28.65 0.43 3.96
N LYS A 118 -28.53 -0.56 4.88
CA LYS A 118 -29.50 -0.75 5.96
C LYS A 118 -29.39 0.37 6.99
N ASP A 119 -30.46 0.53 7.77
CA ASP A 119 -30.46 1.50 8.87
C ASP A 119 -29.29 1.22 9.84
N MET A 120 -28.46 2.22 10.06
CA MET A 120 -27.30 2.16 10.92
C MET A 120 -27.54 2.76 12.31
N GLY A 121 -28.71 3.29 12.60
CA GLY A 121 -29.01 3.98 13.86
C GLY A 121 -28.95 3.11 15.12
N GLN A 122 -28.94 1.79 14.98
CA GLN A 122 -28.76 0.84 16.10
C GLN A 122 -27.38 0.15 16.10
N VAL A 123 -26.54 0.45 15.12
CA VAL A 123 -25.20 -0.15 15.01
C VAL A 123 -24.28 0.50 16.04
N GLU A 124 -23.64 -0.32 16.88
CA GLU A 124 -22.60 0.15 17.79
C GLU A 124 -21.24 0.06 17.11
N VAL A 125 -20.49 1.17 17.13
CA VAL A 125 -19.10 1.22 16.62
C VAL A 125 -18.20 1.64 17.77
N GLU A 126 -17.20 0.82 18.09
CA GLU A 126 -16.17 1.20 19.06
C GLU A 126 -15.29 2.30 18.47
N THR A 127 -15.25 3.44 19.15
CA THR A 127 -14.33 4.54 18.85
C THR A 127 -13.22 4.55 19.89
N LEU A 128 -12.00 4.33 19.43
CA LEU A 128 -10.83 4.26 20.30
C LEU A 128 -10.41 5.65 20.74
N LYS A 129 -10.02 5.78 22.02
CA LYS A 129 -9.39 6.94 22.60
C LYS A 129 -8.12 6.51 23.34
N ALA A 130 -7.10 7.34 23.32
CA ALA A 130 -5.87 7.15 24.08
C ALA A 130 -5.27 8.51 24.39
N ASP A 131 -4.72 8.64 25.60
CA ASP A 131 -4.08 9.86 26.04
C ASP A 131 -2.56 9.67 26.11
N VAL A 132 -1.81 10.75 25.87
CA VAL A 132 -0.36 10.78 26.08
C VAL A 132 -0.09 10.99 27.57
N THR A 133 0.52 9.99 28.20
CA THR A 133 0.87 10.03 29.61
C THR A 133 2.27 10.60 29.82
N ASP A 134 2.55 11.12 31.02
CA ASP A 134 3.92 11.54 31.37
C ASP A 134 4.91 10.38 31.33
N ALA A 135 4.48 9.16 31.63
CA ALA A 135 5.30 7.96 31.49
C ALA A 135 5.72 7.70 30.02
N ALA A 136 4.83 7.96 29.04
CA ALA A 136 5.17 7.85 27.62
C ALA A 136 6.20 8.91 27.20
N ILE A 137 6.10 10.13 27.75
CA ILE A 137 7.07 11.20 27.53
C ILE A 137 8.43 10.81 28.13
N ASP A 138 8.45 10.32 29.35
CA ASP A 138 9.70 9.90 30.06
C ASP A 138 10.36 8.72 29.28
N LYS A 139 9.59 7.74 28.83
CA LYS A 139 10.07 6.64 27.98
C LYS A 139 10.71 7.16 26.69
N THR A 140 10.11 8.16 26.07
CA THR A 140 10.65 8.78 24.84
C THR A 140 11.94 9.54 25.14
N ILE A 141 12.01 10.28 26.26
CA ILE A 141 13.24 10.96 26.73
C ILE A 141 14.35 9.93 26.94
N ASP A 142 14.06 8.80 27.58
CA ASP A 142 15.05 7.74 27.78
C ASP A 142 15.56 7.12 26.48
N ILE A 143 14.71 6.97 25.48
CA ILE A 143 15.13 6.54 24.12
C ILE A 143 16.09 7.57 23.53
N LEU A 144 15.78 8.87 23.62
CA LEU A 144 16.64 9.94 23.10
C LEU A 144 17.96 10.02 23.87
N ARG A 145 17.96 9.81 25.18
CA ARG A 145 19.17 9.70 26.00
C ARG A 145 20.05 8.54 25.58
N LYS A 146 19.44 7.37 25.28
CA LYS A 146 20.17 6.20 24.77
C LYS A 146 20.82 6.48 23.43
N GLN A 147 20.21 7.26 22.55
CA GLN A 147 20.81 7.66 21.26
C GLN A 147 22.01 8.61 21.46
N LYS A 148 22.00 9.42 22.51
CA LYS A 148 23.07 10.40 22.87
C LYS A 148 24.04 9.87 23.90
N ARG A 149 23.95 8.60 24.28
CA ARG A 149 24.87 8.00 25.26
C ARG A 149 26.31 8.03 24.77
N THR A 150 27.22 8.17 25.71
CA THR A 150 28.65 8.04 25.49
C THR A 150 29.18 6.76 26.13
N PHE A 151 30.37 6.36 25.75
CA PHE A 151 30.98 5.15 26.27
C PHE A 151 32.36 5.43 26.80
N ALA A 152 32.67 4.89 27.98
CA ALA A 152 33.99 5.00 28.59
C ALA A 152 34.52 3.61 28.97
N GLN A 153 35.80 3.37 28.74
CA GLN A 153 36.42 2.08 29.03
C GLN A 153 36.30 1.75 30.53
N ARG A 154 35.86 0.53 30.83
CA ARG A 154 35.84 0.00 32.21
C ARG A 154 37.24 -0.43 32.67
N SER A 155 37.43 -0.48 34.00
CA SER A 155 38.66 -1.05 34.56
C SER A 155 38.81 -2.53 34.17
N ALA A 156 40.06 -3.00 34.07
CA ALA A 156 40.38 -4.36 33.62
C ALA A 156 39.75 -5.49 34.47
N ASP A 157 39.46 -5.19 35.77
CA ASP A 157 38.84 -6.15 36.68
C ASP A 157 37.29 -6.17 36.61
N SER A 158 36.70 -5.29 35.83
CA SER A 158 35.25 -5.21 35.70
C SER A 158 34.69 -6.36 34.88
N SER A 159 33.50 -6.82 35.26
CA SER A 159 32.73 -7.76 34.50
C SER A 159 31.66 -7.04 33.64
N VAL A 160 31.28 -7.65 32.53
CA VAL A 160 30.20 -7.17 31.66
C VAL A 160 28.88 -7.16 32.40
N ILE A 161 28.19 -6.04 32.31
CA ILE A 161 26.81 -5.90 32.80
C ILE A 161 25.90 -5.41 31.69
N LYS A 162 24.58 -5.43 31.92
CA LYS A 162 23.60 -4.89 31.01
C LYS A 162 23.90 -3.43 30.69
N ASP A 163 23.58 -3.01 29.44
CA ASP A 163 23.81 -1.67 28.87
C ASP A 163 25.28 -1.33 28.59
N ASP A 164 26.25 -2.22 28.89
CA ASP A 164 27.63 -2.04 28.47
C ASP A 164 27.78 -2.27 26.95
N ARG A 165 28.68 -1.52 26.31
CA ARG A 165 29.13 -1.80 24.97
C ARG A 165 30.33 -2.74 25.01
N VAL A 166 30.20 -3.87 24.36
CA VAL A 166 31.27 -4.87 24.27
C VAL A 166 31.78 -4.99 22.84
N THR A 167 33.07 -5.26 22.71
CA THR A 167 33.69 -5.68 21.44
C THR A 167 34.18 -7.10 21.63
N VAL A 168 33.70 -8.01 20.80
CA VAL A 168 33.99 -9.44 20.89
C VAL A 168 34.48 -9.99 19.57
N ASP A 169 35.32 -11.03 19.66
CA ASP A 169 35.51 -11.97 18.55
C ASP A 169 34.69 -13.22 18.85
N PHE A 170 34.01 -13.77 17.85
CA PHE A 170 33.29 -15.01 18.04
C PHE A 170 33.42 -15.97 16.84
N ILE A 171 33.33 -17.26 17.14
CA ILE A 171 33.27 -18.34 16.14
C ILE A 171 32.19 -19.32 16.61
N GLY A 172 31.14 -19.48 15.78
CA GLY A 172 30.10 -20.48 15.94
C GLY A 172 30.37 -21.71 15.10
N LYS A 173 30.11 -22.89 15.65
CA LYS A 173 30.25 -24.19 14.99
C LYS A 173 28.99 -25.02 15.19
N ILE A 174 28.54 -25.67 14.11
CA ILE A 174 27.48 -26.69 14.17
C ILE A 174 28.15 -28.03 13.88
N ASP A 175 27.98 -29.01 14.77
CA ASP A 175 28.62 -30.33 14.66
C ASP A 175 30.15 -30.27 14.49
N GLY A 176 30.77 -29.22 15.06
CA GLY A 176 32.23 -28.99 14.99
C GLY A 176 32.73 -28.23 13.78
N GLU A 177 31.86 -27.97 12.77
CA GLU A 177 32.20 -27.25 11.55
C GLU A 177 31.72 -25.78 11.64
N PRO A 178 32.56 -24.78 11.27
CA PRO A 178 32.14 -23.40 11.16
C PRO A 178 31.08 -23.24 10.07
N PHE A 179 30.09 -22.37 10.28
CA PHE A 179 29.07 -22.06 9.29
C PHE A 179 29.18 -20.61 8.83
N ASP A 180 28.61 -20.32 7.66
CA ASP A 180 28.65 -18.99 7.07
C ASP A 180 27.84 -17.97 7.92
N GLY A 181 28.48 -16.83 8.23
CA GLY A 181 27.94 -15.84 9.19
C GLY A 181 28.14 -16.19 10.67
N GLY A 182 28.70 -17.36 11.00
CA GLY A 182 29.03 -17.78 12.38
C GLY A 182 30.32 -17.19 12.96
N ARG A 183 31.08 -16.37 12.19
CA ARG A 183 32.34 -15.77 12.64
C ARG A 183 32.32 -14.27 12.43
N ALA A 184 32.77 -13.55 13.47
CA ALA A 184 33.11 -12.14 13.35
C ALA A 184 34.30 -11.79 14.27
N GLU A 185 35.06 -10.78 13.85
CA GLU A 185 36.12 -10.16 14.64
C GLU A 185 35.78 -8.72 14.89
N ASP A 186 36.14 -8.20 16.08
CA ASP A 186 35.87 -6.83 16.54
C ASP A 186 34.39 -6.42 16.46
N PHE A 187 33.49 -7.40 16.63
CA PHE A 187 32.05 -7.14 16.58
C PHE A 187 31.61 -6.36 17.83
N GLN A 188 30.94 -5.22 17.61
CA GLN A 188 30.46 -4.35 18.69
C GLN A 188 28.96 -4.46 18.85
N PHE A 189 28.51 -4.65 20.06
CA PHE A 189 27.08 -4.57 20.40
C PHE A 189 26.90 -4.09 21.84
N ILE A 190 25.64 -3.73 22.16
CA ILE A 190 25.26 -3.29 23.50
C ILE A 190 24.44 -4.38 24.14
N VAL A 191 24.90 -4.84 25.30
CA VAL A 191 24.30 -5.96 26.01
C VAL A 191 22.90 -5.60 26.52
N GLY A 192 21.91 -6.38 26.14
CA GLY A 192 20.51 -6.20 26.54
C GLY A 192 19.66 -5.36 25.58
N GLU A 193 20.18 -5.01 24.38
CA GLU A 193 19.40 -4.29 23.36
C GLU A 193 18.87 -5.18 22.23
N GLY A 194 19.06 -6.51 22.32
CA GLY A 194 18.53 -7.46 21.36
C GLY A 194 19.21 -7.39 20.00
N GLN A 195 20.46 -6.90 19.93
CA GLN A 195 21.28 -6.91 18.71
C GLN A 195 21.79 -8.30 18.37
N MET A 196 21.92 -9.14 19.39
CA MET A 196 22.26 -10.56 19.30
C MET A 196 21.14 -11.41 19.88
N LEU A 197 21.14 -12.72 19.61
CA LEU A 197 20.20 -13.63 20.26
C LEU A 197 20.36 -13.55 21.79
N LYS A 198 19.25 -13.67 22.50
CA LYS A 198 19.19 -13.47 23.94
C LYS A 198 20.20 -14.35 24.70
N GLU A 199 20.32 -15.60 24.33
CA GLU A 199 21.28 -16.55 24.90
C GLU A 199 22.72 -16.10 24.71
N PHE A 200 23.03 -15.46 23.55
CA PHE A 200 24.35 -14.90 23.29
C PHE A 200 24.65 -13.71 24.19
N GLU A 201 23.73 -12.79 24.32
CA GLU A 201 23.88 -11.61 25.21
C GLU A 201 24.01 -12.05 26.66
N GLU A 202 23.19 -13.00 27.13
CA GLU A 202 23.25 -13.55 28.49
C GLU A 202 24.59 -14.29 28.77
N ALA A 203 25.13 -14.98 27.76
CA ALA A 203 26.41 -15.68 27.91
C ALA A 203 27.59 -14.72 28.09
N VAL A 204 27.54 -13.52 27.49
CA VAL A 204 28.59 -12.51 27.59
C VAL A 204 28.51 -11.75 28.92
N VAL A 205 27.35 -11.67 29.57
CA VAL A 205 27.21 -11.06 30.89
C VAL A 205 28.11 -11.79 31.90
N GLY A 206 28.83 -11.00 32.70
CA GLY A 206 29.76 -11.50 33.71
C GLY A 206 31.17 -11.78 33.22
N MET A 207 31.43 -11.83 31.89
CA MET A 207 32.77 -12.01 31.33
C MET A 207 33.69 -10.83 31.68
N LYS A 208 34.99 -11.12 31.83
CA LYS A 208 36.05 -10.13 32.03
C LYS A 208 36.81 -9.85 30.76
N LEU A 209 37.50 -8.72 30.71
CA LEU A 209 38.34 -8.35 29.59
C LEU A 209 39.39 -9.44 29.29
N GLY A 210 39.50 -9.88 28.04
CA GLY A 210 40.39 -10.96 27.58
C GLY A 210 39.89 -12.36 27.89
N GLU A 211 38.76 -12.54 28.54
CA GLU A 211 38.16 -13.85 28.80
C GLU A 211 37.55 -14.44 27.54
N SER A 212 37.67 -15.77 27.41
CA SER A 212 37.01 -16.55 26.37
C SER A 212 36.05 -17.54 27.00
N LYS A 213 34.86 -17.67 26.44
CA LYS A 213 33.79 -18.56 26.91
C LYS A 213 33.17 -19.33 25.76
N THR A 214 32.97 -20.63 25.96
CA THR A 214 32.21 -21.45 25.00
C THR A 214 30.83 -21.76 25.59
N PHE A 215 29.78 -21.61 24.78
CA PHE A 215 28.43 -21.92 25.18
C PHE A 215 27.58 -22.37 23.98
N PRO A 216 26.61 -23.27 24.17
CA PRO A 216 25.64 -23.64 23.15
C PRO A 216 24.60 -22.53 22.96
N LEU A 217 24.16 -22.32 21.71
CA LEU A 217 23.13 -21.38 21.33
C LEU A 217 22.20 -22.04 20.35
N SER A 218 20.89 -22.03 20.62
CA SER A 218 19.88 -22.61 19.75
C SER A 218 19.20 -21.52 18.91
N PHE A 219 19.27 -21.70 17.60
CA PHE A 219 18.58 -20.80 16.68
C PHE A 219 17.07 -21.12 16.65
N PRO A 220 16.18 -20.13 16.69
CA PRO A 220 14.75 -20.32 16.50
C PRO A 220 14.44 -20.98 15.14
N GLU A 221 13.31 -21.69 15.03
CA GLU A 221 12.87 -22.32 13.77
C GLU A 221 12.57 -21.30 12.67
N ASP A 222 12.14 -20.10 13.04
CA ASP A 222 11.83 -18.97 12.15
C ASP A 222 13.02 -18.02 11.89
N TYR A 223 14.24 -18.44 12.27
CA TYR A 223 15.44 -17.62 12.07
C TYR A 223 15.69 -17.36 10.58
N GLN A 224 16.07 -16.13 10.23
CA GLN A 224 16.24 -15.69 8.83
C GLN A 224 17.29 -16.51 8.06
N GLY A 225 18.33 -17.00 8.74
CA GLY A 225 19.35 -17.90 8.17
C GLY A 225 18.84 -19.34 8.08
N ARG A 226 18.23 -19.72 6.95
CA ARG A 226 17.62 -21.05 6.75
C ARG A 226 18.56 -22.22 7.01
N GLU A 227 19.87 -22.03 6.84
CA GLU A 227 20.89 -23.08 7.03
C GLU A 227 21.13 -23.41 8.50
N VAL A 228 20.82 -22.47 9.41
CA VAL A 228 21.04 -22.59 10.85
C VAL A 228 19.74 -22.62 11.66
N ALA A 229 18.59 -22.32 11.05
CA ALA A 229 17.29 -22.32 11.73
C ALA A 229 16.99 -23.68 12.37
N GLY A 230 16.54 -23.66 13.65
CA GLY A 230 16.26 -24.86 14.44
C GLY A 230 17.48 -25.67 14.87
N LYS A 231 18.72 -25.24 14.55
CA LYS A 231 19.95 -25.93 14.95
C LYS A 231 20.58 -25.30 16.19
N THR A 232 21.39 -26.09 16.89
CA THR A 232 22.22 -25.61 18.00
C THR A 232 23.66 -25.50 17.54
N ALA A 233 24.30 -24.36 17.83
CA ALA A 233 25.69 -24.11 17.53
C ALA A 233 26.48 -23.85 18.81
N ASP A 234 27.72 -24.31 18.87
CA ASP A 234 28.66 -23.95 19.94
C ASP A 234 29.42 -22.68 19.56
N PHE A 235 29.26 -21.63 20.33
CA PHE A 235 29.94 -20.37 20.15
C PHE A 235 31.10 -20.23 21.11
N LEU A 236 32.31 -19.99 20.57
CA LEU A 236 33.44 -19.48 21.32
C LEU A 236 33.49 -17.98 21.16
N VAL A 237 33.33 -17.24 22.26
CA VAL A 237 33.36 -15.77 22.31
C VAL A 237 34.54 -15.32 23.13
N THR A 238 35.29 -14.33 22.65
CA THR A 238 36.41 -13.67 23.36
C THR A 238 36.09 -12.19 23.51
N LEU A 239 36.10 -11.67 24.74
CA LEU A 239 35.86 -10.26 25.04
C LEU A 239 37.13 -9.43 24.86
N LYS A 240 37.14 -8.51 23.88
CA LYS A 240 38.27 -7.63 23.54
C LYS A 240 38.21 -6.26 24.17
N LYS A 241 37.03 -5.67 24.26
CA LYS A 241 36.81 -4.36 24.89
C LYS A 241 35.54 -4.36 25.70
N LEU A 242 35.56 -3.63 26.78
CA LEU A 242 34.44 -3.42 27.69
C LEU A 242 34.32 -1.94 28.03
N GLU A 243 33.20 -1.36 27.64
CA GLU A 243 32.93 0.06 27.81
C GLU A 243 31.59 0.28 28.54
N ALA A 244 31.60 1.07 29.59
CA ALA A 244 30.40 1.46 30.32
C ALA A 244 29.60 2.47 29.50
N SER A 245 28.30 2.28 29.44
CA SER A 245 27.38 3.25 28.87
C SER A 245 27.12 4.38 29.87
N HIS A 246 27.26 5.62 29.43
CA HIS A 246 26.93 6.82 30.19
C HIS A 246 25.79 7.56 29.51
N LEU A 247 24.60 7.47 30.11
CA LEU A 247 23.44 8.23 29.65
C LEU A 247 23.54 9.68 30.09
N PRO A 248 23.39 10.66 29.20
CA PRO A 248 23.37 12.06 29.60
C PRO A 248 22.22 12.32 30.60
N GLU A 249 22.43 13.19 31.56
CA GLU A 249 21.35 13.66 32.42
C GLU A 249 20.34 14.50 31.64
N VAL A 250 19.08 14.53 32.13
CA VAL A 250 18.03 15.33 31.52
C VAL A 250 18.21 16.78 31.93
N THR A 251 18.99 17.53 31.17
CA THR A 251 19.34 18.91 31.39
C THR A 251 19.03 19.78 30.20
N ASP A 252 19.09 21.09 30.36
CA ASP A 252 18.93 22.04 29.26
C ASP A 252 20.01 21.87 28.17
N GLU A 253 21.20 21.38 28.55
CA GLU A 253 22.25 21.04 27.59
C GLU A 253 21.84 19.87 26.69
N LEU A 254 21.19 18.85 27.27
CA LEU A 254 20.64 17.75 26.46
C LEU A 254 19.55 18.28 25.52
N ALA A 255 18.62 19.10 25.99
CA ALA A 255 17.55 19.69 25.15
C ALA A 255 18.16 20.49 23.99
N LYS A 256 19.18 21.27 24.23
CA LYS A 256 19.94 22.01 23.22
C LYS A 256 20.60 21.07 22.18
N SER A 257 21.22 19.97 22.68
CA SER A 257 21.88 19.00 21.80
C SER A 257 20.91 18.21 20.91
N LEU A 258 19.64 18.13 21.30
CA LEU A 258 18.54 17.53 20.56
C LEU A 258 17.85 18.52 19.59
N GLY A 259 18.28 19.80 19.58
CA GLY A 259 17.76 20.81 18.67
C GLY A 259 16.45 21.47 19.13
N VAL A 260 16.08 21.34 20.40
CA VAL A 260 14.89 21.99 20.96
C VAL A 260 15.03 23.51 20.89
N ALA A 261 14.07 24.21 20.30
CA ALA A 261 14.14 25.65 20.02
C ALA A 261 14.27 26.49 21.30
N SER A 262 13.60 26.11 22.39
CA SER A 262 13.69 26.78 23.69
C SER A 262 14.96 26.44 24.45
N ALA A 263 15.69 25.39 24.05
CA ALA A 263 16.88 24.86 24.72
C ALA A 263 16.66 24.56 26.21
N THR A 264 15.46 24.17 26.63
CA THR A 264 15.08 23.82 27.99
C THR A 264 14.47 22.44 28.11
N VAL A 265 14.55 21.82 29.29
CA VAL A 265 13.92 20.53 29.59
C VAL A 265 12.40 20.63 29.45
N GLU A 266 11.78 21.71 29.87
CA GLU A 266 10.34 21.94 29.73
C GLU A 266 9.95 21.98 28.26
N GLY A 267 10.74 22.69 27.43
CA GLY A 267 10.51 22.71 25.97
C GLY A 267 10.68 21.34 25.33
N LEU A 268 11.69 20.58 25.74
CA LEU A 268 11.86 19.19 25.27
C LEU A 268 10.62 18.33 25.56
N ARG A 269 10.11 18.41 26.80
CA ARG A 269 8.89 17.67 27.18
C ARG A 269 7.67 18.14 26.41
N ALA A 270 7.53 19.44 26.17
CA ALA A 270 6.43 20.01 25.40
C ALA A 270 6.47 19.54 23.92
N ASP A 271 7.65 19.57 23.30
CA ASP A 271 7.84 19.12 21.92
C ASP A 271 7.57 17.61 21.78
N ILE A 272 8.04 16.79 22.73
CA ILE A 272 7.76 15.36 22.76
C ILE A 272 6.27 15.12 22.93
N ARG A 273 5.60 15.79 23.88
CA ARG A 273 4.15 15.68 24.09
C ARG A 273 3.41 15.99 22.82
N GLN A 274 3.69 17.11 22.17
CA GLN A 274 3.06 17.52 20.92
C GLN A 274 3.25 16.48 19.79
N ASN A 275 4.44 15.91 19.68
CA ASN A 275 4.72 14.89 18.68
C ASN A 275 3.96 13.58 18.96
N LEU A 276 3.92 13.14 20.24
CA LEU A 276 3.17 11.96 20.64
C LEU A 276 1.65 12.15 20.48
N GLU A 277 1.12 13.32 20.84
CA GLU A 277 -0.31 13.65 20.64
C GLU A 277 -0.70 13.63 19.16
N ARG A 278 0.19 14.11 18.28
CA ARG A 278 -0.01 14.03 16.82
C ARG A 278 -0.03 12.59 16.33
N GLU A 279 0.92 11.77 16.79
CA GLU A 279 0.99 10.35 16.42
C GLU A 279 -0.25 9.59 16.94
N VAL A 280 -0.66 9.83 18.20
CA VAL A 280 -1.89 9.28 18.79
C VAL A 280 -3.10 9.67 17.96
N LYS A 281 -3.26 10.97 17.65
CA LYS A 281 -4.36 11.47 16.80
C LYS A 281 -4.39 10.75 15.45
N PHE A 282 -3.25 10.61 14.81
CA PHE A 282 -3.15 9.98 13.50
C PHE A 282 -3.53 8.50 13.54
N ARG A 283 -3.02 7.74 14.52
CA ARG A 283 -3.35 6.32 14.69
C ARG A 283 -4.80 6.08 15.07
N LEU A 284 -5.34 6.89 15.98
CA LEU A 284 -6.75 6.82 16.36
C LEU A 284 -7.66 7.12 15.18
N LEU A 285 -7.33 8.17 14.39
CA LEU A 285 -8.08 8.50 13.18
C LEU A 285 -8.12 7.32 12.21
N GLY A 286 -6.98 6.68 11.96
CA GLY A 286 -6.90 5.51 11.08
C GLY A 286 -7.72 4.32 11.58
N ARG A 287 -7.60 3.98 12.88
CA ARG A 287 -8.35 2.85 13.47
C ARG A 287 -9.85 3.13 13.52
N ASN A 288 -10.25 4.31 13.96
CA ASN A 288 -11.67 4.70 14.04
C ASN A 288 -12.31 4.81 12.65
N LYS A 289 -11.56 5.32 11.66
CA LYS A 289 -11.98 5.31 10.26
C LYS A 289 -12.24 3.89 9.77
N GLN A 290 -11.30 2.97 10.02
CA GLN A 290 -11.44 1.57 9.62
C GLN A 290 -12.67 0.92 10.26
N ALA A 291 -12.90 1.14 11.56
CA ALA A 291 -14.07 0.62 12.27
C ALA A 291 -15.40 1.15 11.69
N ALA A 292 -15.45 2.45 11.39
CA ALA A 292 -16.64 3.08 10.79
C ALA A 292 -16.93 2.52 9.38
N LEU A 293 -15.91 2.42 8.55
CA LEU A 293 -16.04 1.91 7.19
C LEU A 293 -16.38 0.41 7.16
N ASP A 294 -15.80 -0.40 8.05
CA ASP A 294 -16.14 -1.81 8.18
C ASP A 294 -17.61 -1.99 8.62
N ALA A 295 -18.08 -1.17 9.55
CA ALA A 295 -19.48 -1.17 9.97
C ALA A 295 -20.41 -0.78 8.80
N LEU A 296 -20.06 0.22 8.01
CA LEU A 296 -20.79 0.61 6.82
C LEU A 296 -20.90 -0.53 5.82
N VAL A 297 -19.78 -1.17 5.49
CA VAL A 297 -19.73 -2.28 4.52
C VAL A 297 -20.50 -3.50 5.01
N ALA A 298 -20.46 -3.79 6.31
CA ALA A 298 -21.22 -4.91 6.90
C ALA A 298 -22.73 -4.70 6.82
N HIS A 299 -23.21 -3.45 6.74
CA HIS A 299 -24.62 -3.10 6.63
C HIS A 299 -25.05 -2.73 5.21
N ALA A 300 -24.20 -2.94 4.23
CA ALA A 300 -24.49 -2.72 2.82
C ALA A 300 -24.74 -4.05 2.08
N GLU A 301 -25.81 -4.10 1.32
CA GLU A 301 -26.15 -5.23 0.43
C GLU A 301 -25.91 -4.80 -1.03
N LEU A 302 -25.08 -5.57 -1.72
CA LEU A 302 -24.79 -5.39 -3.13
C LEU A 302 -24.21 -6.69 -3.73
N ASP A 303 -24.44 -6.89 -5.01
CA ASP A 303 -23.70 -7.84 -5.81
C ASP A 303 -22.37 -7.23 -6.27
N LEU A 304 -21.30 -8.04 -6.36
CA LEU A 304 -20.01 -7.55 -6.84
C LEU A 304 -19.87 -7.83 -8.32
N PRO A 305 -19.59 -6.81 -9.17
CA PRO A 305 -19.27 -7.02 -10.57
C PRO A 305 -17.97 -7.83 -10.70
N HIS A 306 -18.04 -8.95 -11.38
CA HIS A 306 -16.88 -9.84 -11.57
C HIS A 306 -15.74 -9.12 -12.31
N SER A 307 -16.08 -8.30 -13.30
CA SER A 307 -15.13 -7.51 -14.08
C SER A 307 -14.31 -6.54 -13.22
N ILE A 308 -14.92 -5.89 -12.22
CA ILE A 308 -14.22 -4.97 -11.30
C ILE A 308 -13.34 -5.78 -10.34
N VAL A 309 -13.85 -6.90 -9.80
CA VAL A 309 -13.07 -7.79 -8.94
C VAL A 309 -11.85 -8.34 -9.68
N GLN A 310 -12.00 -8.76 -10.94
CA GLN A 310 -10.89 -9.24 -11.75
C GLN A 310 -9.85 -8.15 -12.00
N SER A 311 -10.27 -6.94 -12.34
CA SER A 311 -9.37 -5.81 -12.52
C SER A 311 -8.58 -5.47 -11.23
N GLU A 312 -9.19 -5.63 -10.06
CA GLU A 312 -8.50 -5.44 -8.78
C GLU A 312 -7.51 -6.57 -8.51
N LEU A 313 -7.86 -7.83 -8.84
CA LEU A 313 -6.95 -8.97 -8.74
C LEU A 313 -5.72 -8.79 -9.63
N ASP A 314 -5.92 -8.37 -10.89
CA ASP A 314 -4.84 -8.10 -11.83
C ASP A 314 -3.90 -7.03 -11.28
N ARG A 315 -4.45 -5.93 -10.74
CA ARG A 315 -3.68 -4.85 -10.12
C ARG A 315 -2.89 -5.31 -8.89
N MET A 316 -3.49 -6.15 -8.04
CA MET A 316 -2.81 -6.71 -6.87
C MET A 316 -1.69 -7.66 -7.27
N ALA A 317 -1.90 -8.48 -8.30
CA ALA A 317 -0.89 -9.37 -8.84
C ALA A 317 0.30 -8.60 -9.43
N ASP A 318 0.02 -7.51 -10.16
CA ASP A 318 1.08 -6.65 -10.73
C ASP A 318 1.88 -5.94 -9.63
N SER A 319 1.21 -5.46 -8.58
CA SER A 319 1.88 -4.88 -7.42
C SER A 319 2.79 -5.91 -6.72
N ALA A 320 2.31 -7.14 -6.55
CA ALA A 320 3.10 -8.21 -5.96
C ALA A 320 4.33 -8.58 -6.83
N ARG A 321 4.19 -8.58 -8.16
CA ARG A 321 5.33 -8.78 -9.07
C ARG A 321 6.37 -7.66 -8.95
N GLU A 322 5.91 -6.41 -8.84
CA GLU A 322 6.83 -5.27 -8.67
C GLU A 322 7.57 -5.34 -7.33
N ASP A 323 6.91 -5.75 -6.24
CA ASP A 323 7.55 -5.98 -4.94
C ASP A 323 8.61 -7.09 -5.01
N LEU A 324 8.32 -8.19 -5.71
CA LEU A 324 9.30 -9.27 -5.93
C LEU A 324 10.52 -8.77 -6.73
N LYS A 325 10.28 -7.92 -7.73
CA LYS A 325 11.34 -7.32 -8.54
C LYS A 325 12.23 -6.39 -7.71
N GLN A 326 11.64 -5.56 -6.85
CA GLN A 326 12.38 -4.68 -5.93
C GLN A 326 13.24 -5.49 -4.94
N ARG A 327 12.79 -6.68 -4.55
CA ARG A 327 13.57 -7.64 -3.73
C ARG A 327 14.64 -8.39 -4.51
N GLY A 328 14.84 -8.10 -5.81
CA GLY A 328 15.88 -8.68 -6.65
C GLY A 328 15.59 -10.11 -7.12
N ILE A 329 14.35 -10.58 -7.07
CA ILE A 329 13.98 -11.90 -7.55
C ILE A 329 13.99 -11.90 -9.09
N LYS A 330 14.75 -12.81 -9.67
CA LYS A 330 14.83 -12.98 -11.13
C LYS A 330 13.50 -13.51 -11.68
N ASP A 331 13.12 -13.04 -12.88
CA ASP A 331 11.89 -13.40 -13.57
C ASP A 331 10.59 -13.09 -12.77
N ALA A 332 10.64 -12.10 -11.88
CA ALA A 332 9.48 -11.66 -11.09
C ALA A 332 8.25 -11.32 -11.94
N ASP A 333 8.45 -10.77 -13.13
CA ASP A 333 7.36 -10.43 -14.08
C ASP A 333 6.55 -11.66 -14.53
N LYS A 334 7.14 -12.86 -14.46
CA LYS A 334 6.52 -14.14 -14.84
C LYS A 334 6.11 -14.98 -13.64
N ALA A 335 6.31 -14.46 -12.44
CA ALA A 335 5.99 -15.21 -11.22
C ALA A 335 4.49 -15.55 -11.20
N PRO A 336 4.12 -16.84 -11.02
CA PRO A 336 2.73 -17.22 -10.88
C PRO A 336 2.23 -16.66 -9.54
N ILE A 337 1.31 -15.72 -9.60
CA ILE A 337 0.64 -15.18 -8.43
C ILE A 337 -0.73 -15.84 -8.34
N PRO A 338 -1.00 -16.69 -7.32
CA PRO A 338 -2.30 -17.34 -7.20
C PRO A 338 -3.38 -16.30 -6.86
N GLU A 339 -4.33 -16.09 -7.77
CA GLU A 339 -5.43 -15.13 -7.59
C GLU A 339 -6.27 -15.44 -6.35
N GLU A 340 -6.44 -16.72 -6.03
CA GLU A 340 -7.24 -17.20 -4.89
C GLU A 340 -6.77 -16.62 -3.55
N VAL A 341 -5.45 -16.36 -3.42
CA VAL A 341 -4.88 -15.76 -2.20
C VAL A 341 -5.34 -14.32 -2.03
N PHE A 342 -5.47 -13.57 -3.13
CA PHE A 342 -5.86 -12.16 -3.13
C PHE A 342 -7.36 -11.94 -3.26
N ARG A 343 -8.13 -12.92 -3.71
CA ARG A 343 -9.57 -12.79 -3.97
C ARG A 343 -10.37 -12.22 -2.80
N PRO A 344 -10.23 -12.71 -1.56
CA PRO A 344 -10.99 -12.15 -0.43
C PRO A 344 -10.66 -10.67 -0.19
N GLN A 345 -9.41 -10.28 -0.37
CA GLN A 345 -8.98 -8.90 -0.20
C GLN A 345 -9.45 -8.01 -1.36
N ALA A 346 -9.41 -8.52 -2.60
CA ALA A 346 -9.92 -7.81 -3.77
C ALA A 346 -11.42 -7.56 -3.66
N GLU A 347 -12.19 -8.58 -3.31
CA GLU A 347 -13.64 -8.46 -3.10
C GLU A 347 -13.97 -7.45 -1.99
N ARG A 348 -13.23 -7.47 -0.88
CA ARG A 348 -13.40 -6.48 0.21
C ARG A 348 -13.10 -5.07 -0.27
N ARG A 349 -12.02 -4.85 -1.03
CA ARG A 349 -11.67 -3.53 -1.59
C ARG A 349 -12.72 -3.02 -2.57
N VAL A 350 -13.17 -3.88 -3.49
CA VAL A 350 -14.20 -3.54 -4.47
C VAL A 350 -15.52 -3.22 -3.75
N ARG A 351 -15.92 -4.03 -2.78
CA ARG A 351 -17.12 -3.77 -1.97
C ARG A 351 -17.03 -2.44 -1.26
N MET A 352 -15.91 -2.16 -0.60
CA MET A 352 -15.67 -0.89 0.08
C MET A 352 -15.78 0.29 -0.88
N GLY A 353 -15.10 0.22 -2.04
CA GLY A 353 -15.12 1.29 -3.05
C GLY A 353 -16.53 1.57 -3.59
N LEU A 354 -17.31 0.51 -3.86
CA LEU A 354 -18.68 0.65 -4.34
C LEU A 354 -19.61 1.26 -3.30
N VAL A 355 -19.50 0.81 -2.03
CA VAL A 355 -20.34 1.33 -0.93
C VAL A 355 -19.99 2.78 -0.62
N VAL A 356 -18.70 3.10 -0.47
CA VAL A 356 -18.21 4.46 -0.23
C VAL A 356 -18.64 5.39 -1.38
N GLY A 357 -18.45 4.96 -2.64
CA GLY A 357 -18.84 5.75 -3.81
C GLY A 357 -20.34 6.05 -3.85
N GLU A 358 -21.18 5.10 -3.45
CA GLU A 358 -22.63 5.32 -3.39
C GLU A 358 -23.02 6.26 -2.25
N VAL A 359 -22.42 6.13 -1.05
CA VAL A 359 -22.64 7.06 0.07
C VAL A 359 -22.25 8.49 -0.31
N VAL A 360 -21.08 8.65 -0.96
CA VAL A 360 -20.63 9.96 -1.46
C VAL A 360 -21.65 10.57 -2.41
N ARG A 361 -22.15 9.77 -3.35
CA ARG A 361 -23.15 10.22 -4.33
C ARG A 361 -24.49 10.61 -3.71
N LEU A 362 -25.00 9.77 -2.79
CA LEU A 362 -26.33 9.99 -2.16
C LEU A 362 -26.33 11.17 -1.20
N HIS A 363 -25.24 11.39 -0.49
CA HIS A 363 -25.16 12.40 0.57
C HIS A 363 -24.26 13.59 0.20
N ASN A 364 -23.81 13.66 -1.06
CA ASN A 364 -22.97 14.75 -1.59
C ASN A 364 -21.71 15.01 -0.75
N LEU A 365 -20.99 13.92 -0.39
CA LEU A 365 -19.81 13.96 0.46
C LEU A 365 -18.49 14.12 -0.33
N HIS A 366 -18.57 14.75 -1.50
CA HIS A 366 -17.38 15.07 -2.29
C HIS A 366 -16.44 16.00 -1.52
N ALA A 367 -15.15 15.90 -1.80
CA ALA A 367 -14.15 16.80 -1.23
C ALA A 367 -14.34 18.22 -1.80
N THR A 368 -14.39 19.22 -0.90
CA THR A 368 -14.38 20.62 -1.35
C THR A 368 -12.94 21.15 -1.46
N PRO A 369 -12.69 22.17 -2.30
CA PRO A 369 -11.37 22.78 -2.42
C PRO A 369 -10.80 23.25 -1.07
N GLU A 370 -11.67 23.77 -0.19
CA GLU A 370 -11.29 24.25 1.14
C GLU A 370 -10.84 23.11 2.05
N GLN A 371 -11.52 21.96 1.98
CA GLN A 371 -11.14 20.75 2.75
C GLN A 371 -9.80 20.18 2.25
N ILE A 372 -9.59 20.15 0.94
CA ILE A 372 -8.33 19.70 0.34
C ILE A 372 -7.20 20.62 0.77
N GLN A 373 -7.39 21.93 0.69
CA GLN A 373 -6.39 22.90 1.12
C GLN A 373 -6.06 22.75 2.60
N ALA A 374 -7.07 22.67 3.48
CA ALA A 374 -6.88 22.52 4.92
C ALA A 374 -6.11 21.23 5.26
N HIS A 375 -6.40 20.11 4.55
CA HIS A 375 -5.68 18.87 4.76
C HIS A 375 -4.20 18.95 4.31
N ILE A 376 -3.94 19.59 3.16
CA ILE A 376 -2.55 19.83 2.70
C ILE A 376 -1.79 20.72 3.68
N GLU A 377 -2.42 21.77 4.21
CA GLU A 377 -1.82 22.67 5.21
C GLU A 377 -1.51 21.92 6.51
N GLU A 378 -2.40 21.02 6.99
CA GLU A 378 -2.16 20.17 8.16
C GLU A 378 -0.95 19.24 7.94
N LEU A 379 -0.86 18.61 6.78
CA LEU A 379 0.29 17.78 6.41
C LEU A 379 1.59 18.59 6.33
N ALA A 380 1.54 19.75 5.69
CA ALA A 380 2.70 20.62 5.51
C ALA A 380 3.23 21.22 6.81
N ALA A 381 2.36 21.45 7.81
CA ALA A 381 2.75 22.02 9.11
C ALA A 381 3.80 21.20 9.87
N SER A 382 4.00 19.92 9.51
CA SER A 382 5.00 19.04 10.12
C SER A 382 6.41 19.18 9.53
N TYR A 383 6.58 19.97 8.48
CA TYR A 383 7.85 20.13 7.77
C TYR A 383 8.49 21.49 8.06
N GLU A 384 9.82 21.56 7.93
CA GLU A 384 10.57 22.83 8.12
C GLU A 384 10.14 23.93 7.13
N LYS A 385 9.68 23.53 5.94
CA LYS A 385 9.27 24.43 4.86
C LYS A 385 7.87 24.13 4.35
N PRO A 386 6.83 24.47 5.09
CA PRO A 386 5.44 24.14 4.73
C PRO A 386 5.04 24.60 3.32
N ALA A 387 5.47 25.79 2.91
CA ALA A 387 5.12 26.34 1.60
C ALA A 387 5.71 25.54 0.41
N GLU A 388 6.87 24.90 0.59
CA GLU A 388 7.45 24.04 -0.45
C GLU A 388 6.66 22.73 -0.57
N VAL A 389 6.24 22.15 0.56
CA VAL A 389 5.41 20.94 0.62
C VAL A 389 4.04 21.19 0.00
N THR A 390 3.40 22.30 0.32
CA THR A 390 2.13 22.71 -0.30
C THR A 390 2.25 22.79 -1.82
N ARG A 391 3.28 23.48 -2.35
CA ARG A 391 3.51 23.55 -3.78
C ARG A 391 3.77 22.18 -4.41
N TRP A 392 4.45 21.30 -3.71
CA TRP A 392 4.75 19.94 -4.17
C TRP A 392 3.48 19.12 -4.37
N TYR A 393 2.48 19.23 -3.47
CA TYR A 393 1.18 18.58 -3.65
C TYR A 393 0.44 19.15 -4.88
N TYR A 394 0.34 20.47 -5.00
CA TYR A 394 -0.37 21.11 -6.13
C TYR A 394 0.32 20.95 -7.49
N SER A 395 1.56 20.52 -7.54
CA SER A 395 2.31 20.35 -8.80
C SER A 395 1.99 19.06 -9.56
N ASP A 396 1.25 18.13 -8.96
CA ASP A 396 0.97 16.82 -9.55
C ASP A 396 -0.48 16.38 -9.29
N ASN A 397 -1.22 16.16 -10.37
CA ASN A 397 -2.63 15.73 -10.31
C ASN A 397 -2.83 14.39 -9.60
N ARG A 398 -1.85 13.48 -9.61
CA ARG A 398 -1.93 12.20 -8.90
C ARG A 398 -1.92 12.41 -7.40
N ARG A 399 -1.03 13.28 -6.91
CA ARG A 399 -0.97 13.63 -5.47
C ARG A 399 -2.24 14.34 -5.01
N MET A 400 -2.76 15.23 -5.86
CA MET A 400 -4.04 15.89 -5.58
C MET A 400 -5.19 14.87 -5.49
N ALA A 401 -5.24 13.89 -6.39
CA ALA A 401 -6.25 12.83 -6.33
C ALA A 401 -6.12 11.95 -5.06
N GLU A 402 -4.89 11.70 -4.59
CA GLU A 402 -4.65 10.99 -3.32
C GLU A 402 -5.19 11.79 -2.12
N VAL A 403 -4.91 13.09 -2.08
CA VAL A 403 -5.45 13.97 -1.02
C VAL A 403 -6.97 14.05 -1.08
N GLU A 404 -7.53 14.20 -2.27
CA GLU A 404 -8.99 14.21 -2.47
C GLU A 404 -9.63 12.92 -1.96
N ALA A 405 -9.04 11.76 -2.26
CA ALA A 405 -9.52 10.47 -1.78
C ALA A 405 -9.52 10.39 -0.24
N ILE A 406 -8.45 10.88 0.41
CA ILE A 406 -8.36 10.91 1.88
C ILE A 406 -9.46 11.82 2.47
N VAL A 407 -9.68 12.99 1.88
CA VAL A 407 -10.72 13.92 2.33
C VAL A 407 -12.11 13.31 2.18
N ILE A 408 -12.40 12.66 1.05
CA ILE A 408 -13.66 11.96 0.82
C ILE A 408 -13.84 10.84 1.87
N GLU A 409 -12.83 10.03 2.12
CA GLU A 409 -12.91 9.00 3.15
C GLU A 409 -13.18 9.59 4.54
N ASN A 410 -12.57 10.73 4.88
CA ASN A 410 -12.84 11.43 6.14
C ASN A 410 -14.28 11.93 6.21
N ASN A 411 -14.81 12.50 5.11
CA ASN A 411 -16.20 12.95 5.03
C ASN A 411 -17.18 11.79 5.25
N VAL A 412 -16.93 10.65 4.58
CA VAL A 412 -17.74 9.43 4.75
C VAL A 412 -17.63 8.89 6.17
N THR A 413 -16.42 8.85 6.74
CA THR A 413 -16.21 8.40 8.13
C THR A 413 -17.01 9.24 9.12
N ASN A 414 -16.92 10.57 9.01
CA ASN A 414 -17.67 11.50 9.87
C ASN A 414 -19.18 11.32 9.71
N TYR A 415 -19.64 11.14 8.48
CA TYR A 415 -21.05 10.85 8.20
C TYR A 415 -21.50 9.55 8.86
N VAL A 416 -20.75 8.45 8.68
CA VAL A 416 -21.07 7.17 9.31
C VAL A 416 -21.10 7.27 10.83
N LEU A 417 -20.07 7.90 11.43
CA LEU A 417 -20.01 8.10 12.88
C LEU A 417 -21.17 8.97 13.42
N SER A 418 -21.75 9.83 12.60
CA SER A 418 -22.96 10.59 12.98
C SER A 418 -24.23 9.75 12.98
N LEU A 419 -24.27 8.64 12.24
CA LEU A 419 -25.43 7.74 12.15
C LEU A 419 -25.43 6.64 13.20
N VAL A 420 -24.25 6.16 13.60
CA VAL A 420 -24.10 5.02 14.49
C VAL A 420 -24.04 5.42 15.96
N LYS A 421 -24.22 4.45 16.86
CA LYS A 421 -23.95 4.65 18.29
C LYS A 421 -22.46 4.48 18.54
N ALA A 422 -21.71 5.57 18.55
CA ALA A 422 -20.31 5.56 18.89
C ALA A 422 -20.11 5.21 20.36
N LYS A 423 -19.32 4.16 20.65
CA LYS A 423 -19.00 3.71 21.99
C LYS A 423 -17.52 3.91 22.25
N ASP A 424 -17.21 4.92 23.06
CA ASP A 424 -15.84 5.26 23.39
C ASP A 424 -15.18 4.14 24.20
N LYS A 425 -14.00 3.72 23.73
CA LYS A 425 -13.16 2.72 24.39
C LYS A 425 -11.77 3.30 24.59
N ASN A 426 -11.41 3.52 25.85
CA ASN A 426 -10.06 3.94 26.18
C ASN A 426 -9.12 2.76 26.10
N ILE A 427 -8.03 2.91 25.35
CA ILE A 427 -6.93 1.94 25.27
C ILE A 427 -5.64 2.54 25.79
N PRO A 428 -4.73 1.73 26.35
CA PRO A 428 -3.41 2.19 26.78
C PRO A 428 -2.60 2.75 25.60
N PHE A 429 -1.76 3.75 25.89
CA PHE A 429 -0.86 4.35 24.89
C PHE A 429 0.03 3.28 24.21
N ASP A 430 0.64 2.38 25.00
CA ASP A 430 1.53 1.33 24.47
C ASP A 430 0.80 0.35 23.54
N GLU A 431 -0.47 0.01 23.83
CA GLU A 431 -1.32 -0.81 22.96
C GLU A 431 -1.60 -0.11 21.61
N LEU A 432 -1.90 1.20 21.65
CA LEU A 432 -2.10 1.98 20.42
C LEU A 432 -0.83 2.02 19.58
N MET A 433 0.33 2.13 20.24
CA MET A 433 1.64 2.21 19.57
C MET A 433 2.17 0.85 19.08
N GLY A 434 1.54 -0.26 19.49
CA GLY A 434 2.00 -1.61 19.14
C GLY A 434 3.27 -2.00 19.91
N GLN A 435 3.41 -1.48 21.14
CA GLN A 435 4.56 -1.73 22.03
C GLN A 435 4.17 -2.59 23.25
N ALA A 436 2.94 -3.15 23.21
CA ALA A 436 2.42 -4.02 24.27
C ALA A 436 2.86 -5.47 24.08
#